data_7be0ed49f3a64efe960e9cf9b3f7bb19
#
_entry.id   7be0ed49f3a64efe960e9cf9b3f7bb19
#
_cell.length_a   1.000
_cell.length_b   1.000
_cell.length_c   1.000
_cell.angle_alpha   90.00
_cell.angle_beta   90.00
_cell.angle_gamma   90.00
#
_symmetry.space_group_name_H-M   'P 1'
#
loop_
_entity.id
_entity.type
_entity.pdbx_description
1 polymer ?
#
loop_
_entity_poly.entity_id
_entity_poly.type
_entity_poly.pdbx_seq_one_letter_code
_entity_poly.pdbx_strand_id
1 'polypeptide(L)'
;ATGKALTTRDDLSVGVGGAILRILEIYNGKASDIGLISLSTTLATNAVVEGVGGRVCLLMIGFDRDALERADLARALGQDDVFFIAGGHAADGTQQTALDELAVREAANSKGDTVSAFAVAAHFATRNPAHESRARDIIRDVTGCAVTCSHELSSALGGPRRALTAVLNARLINLLDQLVAA
;
A
#
# COMPACT_ATOMS: atom_id res chain seq x y z
N ALA A 1 -7.48 24.21 -19.53
CA ALA A 1 -6.96 25.15 -18.52
C ALA A 1 -6.22 24.34 -17.44
N THR A 2 -5.21 24.95 -16.81
CA THR A 2 -4.48 24.34 -15.68
C THR A 2 -4.47 25.33 -14.52
N GLY A 3 -4.66 24.83 -13.31
CA GLY A 3 -4.57 25.62 -12.08
C GLY A 3 -3.65 24.95 -11.08
N LYS A 4 -3.02 25.72 -10.20
CA LYS A 4 -2.15 25.24 -9.11
C LYS A 4 -2.60 25.85 -7.80
N ALA A 5 -2.58 25.05 -6.73
CA ALA A 5 -2.75 25.51 -5.37
C ALA A 5 -1.71 24.85 -4.46
N LEU A 6 -1.45 25.45 -3.32
CA LEU A 6 -0.58 24.85 -2.30
C LEU A 6 -1.30 23.64 -1.68
N THR A 7 -0.55 22.59 -1.41
CA THR A 7 -1.06 21.43 -0.67
C THR A 7 -1.29 21.82 0.78
N THR A 8 -2.52 21.67 1.27
CA THR A 8 -2.89 21.84 2.66
C THR A 8 -2.80 20.49 3.36
N ARG A 9 -1.92 20.35 4.35
CA ARG A 9 -1.62 19.05 5.00
C ARG A 9 -2.77 18.58 5.89
N ASP A 10 -3.45 19.52 6.56
CA ASP A 10 -4.51 19.22 7.52
C ASP A 10 -5.85 18.91 6.83
N ASP A 11 -6.05 19.47 5.63
CA ASP A 11 -7.25 19.25 4.83
C ASP A 11 -6.93 19.39 3.34
N LEU A 12 -6.82 18.27 2.66
CA LEU A 12 -6.49 18.21 1.24
C LEU A 12 -7.58 18.84 0.35
N SER A 13 -8.84 18.87 0.83
CA SER A 13 -9.96 19.44 0.08
C SER A 13 -9.79 20.93 -0.20
N VAL A 14 -9.16 21.67 0.72
CA VAL A 14 -8.88 23.10 0.58
C VAL A 14 -7.93 23.35 -0.59
N GLY A 15 -6.85 22.58 -0.71
CA GLY A 15 -5.89 22.69 -1.80
C GLY A 15 -6.49 22.28 -3.16
N VAL A 16 -7.22 21.16 -3.18
CA VAL A 16 -7.91 20.66 -4.39
C VAL A 16 -8.98 21.67 -4.84
N GLY A 17 -9.85 22.11 -3.92
CA GLY A 17 -10.89 23.09 -4.20
C GLY A 17 -10.32 24.43 -4.72
N GLY A 18 -9.23 24.91 -4.10
CA GLY A 18 -8.53 26.12 -4.57
C GLY A 18 -7.96 25.99 -5.98
N ALA A 19 -7.43 24.82 -6.35
CA ALA A 19 -6.95 24.57 -7.71
C ALA A 19 -8.10 24.56 -8.72
N ILE A 20 -9.22 23.92 -8.38
CA ILE A 20 -10.42 23.85 -9.23
C ILE A 20 -11.02 25.25 -9.43
N LEU A 21 -11.19 26.03 -8.36
CA LEU A 21 -11.73 27.40 -8.45
C LEU A 21 -10.87 28.28 -9.38
N ARG A 22 -9.55 28.20 -9.27
CA ARG A 22 -8.64 28.93 -10.19
C ARG A 22 -8.80 28.51 -11.65
N ILE A 23 -9.04 27.21 -11.90
CA ILE A 23 -9.29 26.75 -13.27
C ILE A 23 -10.59 27.34 -13.80
N LEU A 24 -11.65 27.32 -12.99
CA LEU A 24 -12.96 27.86 -13.37
C LEU A 24 -12.91 29.37 -13.65
N GLU A 25 -12.16 30.13 -12.85
CA GLU A 25 -11.92 31.56 -13.09
C GLU A 25 -11.25 31.84 -14.45
N ILE A 26 -10.24 31.02 -14.80
CA ILE A 26 -9.48 31.17 -16.05
C ILE A 26 -10.30 30.68 -17.27
N TYR A 27 -11.09 29.64 -17.08
CA TYR A 27 -11.82 28.96 -18.16
C TYR A 27 -12.97 29.81 -18.71
N ASN A 28 -13.59 30.64 -17.87
CA ASN A 28 -14.72 31.51 -18.22
C ASN A 28 -15.90 30.77 -18.93
N GLY A 29 -16.05 29.47 -18.65
CA GLY A 29 -17.11 28.58 -19.16
C GLY A 29 -18.00 28.07 -18.04
N LYS A 30 -18.96 27.20 -18.37
CA LYS A 30 -19.84 26.59 -17.39
C LYS A 30 -19.20 25.32 -16.83
N ALA A 31 -19.41 25.03 -15.56
CA ALA A 31 -18.96 23.76 -14.92
C ALA A 31 -19.55 22.53 -15.63
N SER A 32 -20.75 22.63 -16.21
CA SER A 32 -21.39 21.59 -17.01
C SER A 32 -20.63 21.20 -18.27
N ASP A 33 -19.71 22.06 -18.76
CA ASP A 33 -18.94 21.81 -19.97
C ASP A 33 -17.66 21.03 -19.69
N ILE A 34 -17.37 20.74 -18.40
CA ILE A 34 -16.18 20.01 -17.96
C ILE A 34 -16.47 18.51 -18.05
N GLY A 35 -15.86 17.84 -19.02
CA GLY A 35 -15.97 16.38 -19.20
C GLY A 35 -14.95 15.57 -18.41
N LEU A 36 -13.82 16.19 -17.98
CA LEU A 36 -12.75 15.51 -17.26
C LEU A 36 -11.95 16.50 -16.41
N ILE A 37 -11.70 16.12 -15.15
CA ILE A 37 -10.75 16.78 -14.27
C ILE A 37 -9.59 15.81 -14.02
N SER A 38 -8.36 16.24 -14.31
CA SER A 38 -7.14 15.49 -14.01
C SER A 38 -6.38 16.17 -12.87
N LEU A 39 -6.19 15.45 -11.77
CA LEU A 39 -5.45 15.93 -10.61
C LEU A 39 -4.07 15.28 -10.59
N SER A 40 -3.03 16.10 -10.47
CA SER A 40 -1.64 15.65 -10.27
C SER A 40 -1.08 16.27 -9.00
N THR A 41 -0.46 15.44 -8.16
CA THR A 41 0.14 15.88 -6.91
C THR A 41 1.45 15.13 -6.63
N THR A 42 2.37 15.78 -5.92
CA THR A 42 3.59 15.15 -5.38
C THR A 42 3.37 14.60 -3.97
N LEU A 43 2.12 14.52 -3.51
CA LEU A 43 1.76 14.14 -2.14
C LEU A 43 2.38 12.79 -1.74
N ALA A 44 2.24 11.77 -2.58
CA ALA A 44 2.80 10.44 -2.33
C ALA A 44 4.33 10.47 -2.25
N THR A 45 5.00 11.18 -3.16
CA THR A 45 6.46 11.31 -3.15
C THR A 45 6.94 12.03 -1.88
N ASN A 46 6.28 13.11 -1.52
CA ASN A 46 6.62 13.86 -0.31
C ASN A 46 6.38 13.02 0.95
N ALA A 47 5.28 12.28 1.02
CA ALA A 47 4.98 11.40 2.14
C ALA A 47 6.06 10.31 2.32
N VAL A 48 6.54 9.70 1.23
CA VAL A 48 7.63 8.71 1.29
C VAL A 48 8.94 9.36 1.76
N VAL A 49 9.29 10.55 1.23
CA VAL A 49 10.53 11.25 1.60
C VAL A 49 10.51 11.74 3.05
N GLU A 50 9.38 12.23 3.51
CA GLU A 50 9.17 12.74 4.87
C GLU A 50 8.91 11.61 5.90
N GLY A 51 8.75 10.36 5.44
CA GLY A 51 8.41 9.22 6.30
C GLY A 51 7.00 9.33 6.88
N VAL A 52 6.11 10.09 6.23
CA VAL A 52 4.72 10.28 6.63
C VAL A 52 3.85 9.19 6.01
N GLY A 53 2.92 8.65 6.79
CA GLY A 53 1.99 7.62 6.33
C GLY A 53 1.39 6.85 7.50
N GLY A 54 0.41 6.02 7.22
CA GLY A 54 -0.21 5.16 8.22
C GLY A 54 0.72 4.05 8.69
N ARG A 55 0.50 3.52 9.91
CA ARG A 55 1.18 2.31 10.37
C ARG A 55 0.74 1.11 9.53
N VAL A 56 1.69 0.24 9.24
CA VAL A 56 1.47 -0.95 8.40
C VAL A 56 1.88 -2.20 9.16
N CYS A 57 1.18 -3.29 8.94
CA CYS A 57 1.64 -4.62 9.34
C CYS A 57 2.08 -5.39 8.10
N LEU A 58 3.33 -5.89 8.08
CA LEU A 58 3.87 -6.70 7.00
C LEU A 58 3.76 -8.19 7.31
N LEU A 59 3.17 -8.96 6.41
CA LEU A 59 3.23 -10.43 6.43
C LEU A 59 4.25 -10.92 5.40
N MET A 60 5.28 -11.64 5.87
CA MET A 60 6.34 -12.26 5.09
C MET A 60 6.10 -13.77 5.01
N ILE A 61 5.55 -14.24 3.89
CA ILE A 61 5.15 -15.66 3.71
C ILE A 61 6.29 -16.45 3.06
N GLY A 62 6.81 -17.44 3.77
CA GLY A 62 7.91 -18.30 3.30
C GLY A 62 9.29 -17.66 3.37
N PHE A 63 9.45 -16.60 4.17
CA PHE A 63 10.73 -15.94 4.41
C PHE A 63 11.19 -16.13 5.85
N ASP A 64 12.51 -16.09 6.04
CA ASP A 64 13.16 -16.05 7.33
C ASP A 64 13.48 -14.60 7.74
N ARG A 65 13.86 -14.39 9.02
CA ARG A 65 14.13 -13.04 9.57
C ARG A 65 15.27 -12.31 8.88
N ASP A 66 16.24 -13.00 8.33
CA ASP A 66 17.36 -12.44 7.55
C ASP A 66 16.90 -11.74 6.25
N ALA A 67 15.67 -11.99 5.80
CA ALA A 67 15.07 -11.24 4.71
C ALA A 67 14.92 -9.75 5.01
N LEU A 68 14.82 -9.34 6.29
CA LEU A 68 14.74 -7.93 6.70
C LEU A 68 16.04 -7.16 6.48
N GLU A 69 17.18 -7.85 6.48
CA GLU A 69 18.49 -7.23 6.25
C GLU A 69 18.70 -6.86 4.78
N ARG A 70 17.84 -7.35 3.90
CA ARG A 70 17.90 -7.13 2.47
C ARG A 70 17.05 -5.95 2.03
N ALA A 71 17.53 -5.21 1.04
CA ALA A 71 16.81 -4.10 0.39
C ALA A 71 16.38 -2.97 1.35
N ASP A 72 17.11 -2.72 2.42
CA ASP A 72 16.78 -1.72 3.45
C ASP A 72 15.39 -1.92 4.10
N LEU A 73 14.83 -3.13 4.05
CA LEU A 73 13.47 -3.41 4.50
C LEU A 73 13.30 -3.10 6.00
N ALA A 74 14.25 -3.54 6.85
CA ALA A 74 14.22 -3.26 8.29
C ALA A 74 14.19 -1.75 8.59
N ARG A 75 15.02 -0.97 7.88
CA ARG A 75 15.05 0.50 8.03
C ARG A 75 13.73 1.14 7.60
N ALA A 76 13.16 0.68 6.50
CA ALA A 76 11.90 1.22 5.99
C ALA A 76 10.71 0.88 6.90
N LEU A 77 10.71 -0.27 7.53
CA LEU A 77 9.67 -0.67 8.48
C LEU A 77 9.72 0.19 9.76
N GLY A 78 10.91 0.48 10.27
CA GLY A 78 11.07 1.24 11.51
C GLY A 78 10.38 0.54 12.69
N GLN A 79 9.23 1.05 13.11
CA GLN A 79 8.42 0.51 14.22
C GLN A 79 7.19 -0.29 13.75
N ASP A 80 7.05 -0.54 12.46
CA ASP A 80 5.95 -1.35 11.92
C ASP A 80 6.13 -2.82 12.27
N ASP A 81 5.01 -3.49 12.48
CA ASP A 81 5.01 -4.90 12.86
C ASP A 81 5.26 -5.82 11.66
N VAL A 82 6.00 -6.91 11.88
CA VAL A 82 6.29 -7.93 10.88
C VAL A 82 5.97 -9.32 11.42
N PHE A 83 5.20 -10.08 10.65
CA PHE A 83 4.92 -11.49 10.91
C PHE A 83 5.52 -12.38 9.83
N PHE A 84 6.22 -13.43 10.26
CA PHE A 84 6.74 -14.46 9.38
C PHE A 84 5.79 -15.63 9.40
N ILE A 85 5.21 -15.94 8.24
CA ILE A 85 4.15 -16.93 8.08
C ILE A 85 4.69 -18.11 7.27
N ALA A 86 4.41 -19.34 7.70
CA ALA A 86 4.73 -20.51 6.91
C ALA A 86 3.94 -20.52 5.59
N GLY A 87 4.60 -20.92 4.51
CA GLY A 87 4.03 -20.91 3.16
C GLY A 87 5.10 -20.74 2.10
N GLY A 88 4.70 -20.31 0.92
CA GLY A 88 5.58 -19.97 -0.18
C GLY A 88 5.59 -21.01 -1.30
N HIS A 89 6.16 -20.60 -2.42
CA HIS A 89 6.26 -21.39 -3.64
C HIS A 89 7.72 -21.56 -4.05
N ALA A 90 7.99 -22.55 -4.90
CA ALA A 90 9.28 -22.73 -5.56
C ALA A 90 9.40 -21.81 -6.78
N ALA A 91 10.59 -21.79 -7.40
CA ALA A 91 10.89 -20.94 -8.55
C ALA A 91 10.05 -21.25 -9.80
N ASP A 92 9.52 -22.46 -9.89
CA ASP A 92 8.60 -22.92 -10.95
C ASP A 92 7.13 -22.62 -10.65
N GLY A 93 6.81 -22.07 -9.47
CA GLY A 93 5.46 -21.74 -9.02
C GLY A 93 4.74 -22.88 -8.30
N THR A 94 5.37 -24.05 -8.12
CA THR A 94 4.79 -25.14 -7.32
C THR A 94 4.76 -24.76 -5.85
N GLN A 95 3.72 -25.15 -5.14
CA GLN A 95 3.60 -24.90 -3.70
C GLN A 95 4.68 -25.71 -2.95
N GLN A 96 5.58 -25.02 -2.26
CA GLN A 96 6.64 -25.64 -1.48
C GLN A 96 6.19 -25.97 -0.05
N THR A 97 5.43 -25.06 0.55
CA THR A 97 4.85 -25.23 1.89
C THR A 97 3.43 -24.68 1.85
N ALA A 98 2.49 -25.35 2.49
CA ALA A 98 1.12 -24.85 2.61
C ALA A 98 1.08 -23.52 3.40
N LEU A 99 0.18 -22.62 3.02
CA LEU A 99 -0.03 -21.38 3.77
C LEU A 99 -0.60 -21.70 5.16
N ASP A 100 0.01 -21.15 6.19
CA ASP A 100 -0.54 -21.18 7.54
C ASP A 100 -1.64 -20.10 7.68
N GLU A 101 -2.86 -20.45 7.27
CA GLU A 101 -4.01 -19.54 7.33
C GLU A 101 -4.39 -19.14 8.76
N LEU A 102 -4.10 -20.00 9.76
CA LEU A 102 -4.36 -19.68 11.15
C LEU A 102 -3.43 -18.56 11.62
N ALA A 103 -2.14 -18.66 11.34
CA ALA A 103 -1.17 -17.62 11.67
C ALA A 103 -1.48 -16.28 10.95
N VAL A 104 -1.98 -16.32 9.70
CA VAL A 104 -2.47 -15.11 9.01
C VAL A 104 -3.63 -14.47 9.77
N ARG A 105 -4.60 -15.28 10.21
CA ARG A 105 -5.77 -14.83 10.96
C ARG A 105 -5.41 -14.24 12.32
N GLU A 106 -4.49 -14.86 13.02
CA GLU A 106 -3.97 -14.39 14.31
C GLU A 106 -3.22 -13.05 14.17
N ALA A 107 -2.36 -12.92 13.15
CA ALA A 107 -1.68 -11.66 12.85
C ALA A 107 -2.70 -10.55 12.54
N ALA A 108 -3.72 -10.84 11.72
CA ALA A 108 -4.77 -9.90 11.37
C ALA A 108 -5.56 -9.44 12.61
N ASN A 109 -6.02 -10.37 13.45
CA ASN A 109 -6.75 -10.05 14.68
C ASN A 109 -5.92 -9.21 15.67
N SER A 110 -4.61 -9.49 15.77
CA SER A 110 -3.75 -8.79 16.72
C SER A 110 -3.43 -7.35 16.32
N LYS A 111 -3.55 -7.00 15.01
CA LYS A 111 -3.09 -5.72 14.47
C LYS A 111 -4.18 -4.90 13.76
N GLY A 112 -5.31 -5.48 13.42
CA GLY A 112 -6.36 -4.82 12.64
C GLY A 112 -6.77 -3.44 13.17
N ASP A 113 -6.88 -3.29 14.48
CA ASP A 113 -7.28 -2.03 15.13
C ASP A 113 -6.13 -1.02 15.29
N THR A 114 -4.89 -1.40 15.02
CA THR A 114 -3.70 -0.58 15.28
C THR A 114 -2.96 -0.13 14.04
N VAL A 115 -3.30 -0.68 12.88
CA VAL A 115 -2.66 -0.36 11.60
C VAL A 115 -3.66 0.20 10.60
N SER A 116 -3.15 1.01 9.68
CA SER A 116 -3.95 1.60 8.61
C SER A 116 -4.15 0.65 7.43
N ALA A 117 -3.21 -0.25 7.22
CA ALA A 117 -3.23 -1.22 6.14
C ALA A 117 -2.27 -2.39 6.42
N PHE A 118 -2.44 -3.45 5.66
CA PHE A 118 -1.51 -4.57 5.63
C PHE A 118 -0.73 -4.60 4.31
N ALA A 119 0.52 -5.06 4.39
CA ALA A 119 1.32 -5.43 3.24
C ALA A 119 1.60 -6.94 3.29
N VAL A 120 1.52 -7.61 2.15
CA VAL A 120 1.78 -9.06 2.06
C VAL A 120 2.82 -9.32 0.98
N ALA A 121 3.85 -10.09 1.33
CA ALA A 121 4.86 -10.54 0.39
C ALA A 121 5.14 -12.03 0.59
N ALA A 122 5.02 -12.82 -0.49
CA ALA A 122 5.29 -14.24 -0.44
C ALA A 122 6.48 -14.64 -1.31
N HIS A 123 7.15 -15.71 -0.89
CA HIS A 123 8.25 -16.30 -1.64
C HIS A 123 7.73 -16.80 -3.00
N PHE A 124 8.35 -16.32 -4.09
CA PHE A 124 7.95 -16.56 -5.48
C PHE A 124 6.47 -16.20 -5.82
N ALA A 125 5.87 -15.23 -5.14
CA ALA A 125 4.51 -14.77 -5.45
C ALA A 125 4.33 -14.28 -6.90
N THR A 126 5.39 -13.83 -7.57
CA THR A 126 5.36 -13.46 -8.98
C THR A 126 5.23 -14.66 -9.93
N ARG A 127 5.47 -15.88 -9.45
CA ARG A 127 5.25 -17.13 -10.18
C ARG A 127 3.90 -17.74 -9.86
N ASN A 128 3.51 -17.64 -8.58
CA ASN A 128 2.21 -18.09 -8.11
C ASN A 128 1.72 -17.18 -6.97
N PRO A 129 0.74 -16.32 -7.21
CA PRO A 129 0.25 -15.34 -6.25
C PRO A 129 -0.74 -15.92 -5.22
N ALA A 130 -1.06 -17.22 -5.28
CA ALA A 130 -2.14 -17.82 -4.51
C ALA A 130 -2.06 -17.53 -3.00
N HIS A 131 -0.85 -17.59 -2.39
CA HIS A 131 -0.70 -17.34 -0.97
C HIS A 131 -0.88 -15.86 -0.60
N GLU A 132 -0.40 -14.90 -1.40
CA GLU A 132 -0.66 -13.49 -1.15
C GLU A 132 -2.14 -13.16 -1.31
N SER A 133 -2.77 -13.68 -2.35
CA SER A 133 -4.21 -13.47 -2.59
C SER A 133 -5.06 -14.07 -1.46
N ARG A 134 -4.73 -15.29 -1.03
CA ARG A 134 -5.44 -15.94 0.08
C ARG A 134 -5.24 -15.20 1.42
N ALA A 135 -4.02 -14.77 1.71
CA ALA A 135 -3.74 -13.97 2.91
C ALA A 135 -4.51 -12.64 2.87
N ARG A 136 -4.55 -11.95 1.72
CA ARG A 136 -5.35 -10.73 1.53
C ARG A 136 -6.82 -10.97 1.88
N ASP A 137 -7.41 -12.04 1.33
CA ASP A 137 -8.82 -12.32 1.53
C ASP A 137 -9.12 -12.59 3.02
N ILE A 138 -8.26 -13.37 3.70
CA ILE A 138 -8.37 -13.62 5.14
C ILE A 138 -8.27 -12.31 5.94
N ILE A 139 -7.30 -11.46 5.64
CA ILE A 139 -7.10 -10.20 6.37
C ILE A 139 -8.31 -9.28 6.19
N ARG A 140 -8.82 -9.15 4.97
CA ARG A 140 -10.02 -8.34 4.67
C ARG A 140 -11.26 -8.85 5.38
N ASP A 141 -11.47 -10.17 5.39
CA ASP A 141 -12.61 -10.80 6.06
C ASP A 141 -12.57 -10.56 7.59
N VAL A 142 -11.38 -10.54 8.18
CA VAL A 142 -11.19 -10.40 9.63
C VAL A 142 -11.23 -8.94 10.08
N THR A 143 -10.62 -8.03 9.33
CA THR A 143 -10.35 -6.65 9.79
C THR A 143 -11.03 -5.57 8.99
N GLY A 144 -11.44 -5.84 7.75
CA GLY A 144 -11.86 -4.83 6.80
C GLY A 144 -10.76 -3.90 6.29
N CYS A 145 -9.52 -4.06 6.75
CA CYS A 145 -8.39 -3.21 6.38
C CYS A 145 -8.00 -3.37 4.89
N ALA A 146 -7.44 -2.31 4.34
CA ALA A 146 -6.79 -2.36 3.04
C ALA A 146 -5.56 -3.28 3.07
N VAL A 147 -5.34 -4.04 1.99
CA VAL A 147 -4.22 -4.98 1.87
C VAL A 147 -3.53 -4.77 0.53
N THR A 148 -2.22 -4.58 0.57
CA THR A 148 -1.37 -4.47 -0.61
C THR A 148 -0.57 -5.75 -0.79
N CYS A 149 -0.77 -6.45 -1.91
CA CYS A 149 -0.01 -7.64 -2.28
C CYS A 149 1.20 -7.28 -3.15
N SER A 150 2.36 -7.85 -2.84
CA SER A 150 3.61 -7.50 -3.50
C SER A 150 3.65 -7.86 -4.99
N HIS A 151 2.98 -8.93 -5.40
CA HIS A 151 2.91 -9.38 -6.80
C HIS A 151 2.09 -8.44 -7.68
N GLU A 152 1.17 -7.66 -7.12
CA GLU A 152 0.35 -6.69 -7.86
C GLU A 152 1.16 -5.44 -8.26
N LEU A 153 2.24 -5.14 -7.53
CA LEU A 153 3.05 -3.94 -7.72
C LEU A 153 4.31 -4.19 -8.54
N SER A 154 4.82 -5.42 -8.57
CA SER A 154 6.10 -5.71 -9.23
C SER A 154 6.21 -7.17 -9.64
N SER A 155 6.68 -7.41 -10.85
CA SER A 155 7.03 -8.72 -11.38
C SER A 155 8.47 -9.18 -11.04
N ALA A 156 9.24 -8.37 -10.32
CA ALA A 156 10.62 -8.69 -9.96
C ALA A 156 10.69 -9.86 -8.96
N LEU A 157 11.71 -10.71 -9.10
CA LEU A 157 11.88 -11.90 -8.24
C LEU A 157 12.34 -11.58 -6.81
N GLY A 158 12.94 -10.42 -6.57
CA GLY A 158 13.48 -10.02 -5.26
C GLY A 158 12.39 -9.81 -4.21
N GLY A 159 12.04 -10.84 -3.44
CA GLY A 159 10.99 -10.82 -2.43
C GLY A 159 11.08 -9.67 -1.43
N PRO A 160 12.22 -9.44 -0.73
CA PRO A 160 12.37 -8.32 0.20
C PRO A 160 12.18 -6.95 -0.45
N ARG A 161 12.63 -6.77 -1.70
CA ARG A 161 12.42 -5.53 -2.45
C ARG A 161 10.95 -5.32 -2.80
N ARG A 162 10.23 -6.39 -3.16
CA ARG A 162 8.77 -6.30 -3.37
C ARG A 162 8.04 -5.99 -2.07
N ALA A 163 8.46 -6.61 -0.95
CA ALA A 163 7.90 -6.32 0.36
C ALA A 163 8.05 -4.83 0.72
N LEU A 164 9.24 -4.24 0.49
CA LEU A 164 9.48 -2.81 0.66
C LEU A 164 8.49 -1.97 -0.17
N THR A 165 8.33 -2.30 -1.46
CA THR A 165 7.38 -1.59 -2.32
C THR A 165 5.96 -1.71 -1.81
N ALA A 166 5.55 -2.90 -1.34
CA ALA A 166 4.22 -3.13 -0.79
C ALA A 166 3.98 -2.33 0.51
N VAL A 167 4.96 -2.28 1.41
CA VAL A 167 4.90 -1.47 2.65
C VAL A 167 4.75 0.02 2.33
N LEU A 168 5.59 0.56 1.44
CA LEU A 168 5.52 1.97 1.05
C LEU A 168 4.17 2.30 0.40
N ASN A 169 3.65 1.43 -0.46
CA ASN A 169 2.33 1.60 -1.06
C ASN A 169 1.21 1.54 0.00
N ALA A 170 1.24 0.54 0.89
CA ALA A 170 0.25 0.38 1.95
C ALA A 170 0.17 1.61 2.88
N ARG A 171 1.28 2.26 3.20
CA ARG A 171 1.32 3.49 4.00
C ARG A 171 0.58 4.65 3.35
N LEU A 172 0.54 4.68 2.02
CA LEU A 172 -0.05 5.79 1.27
C LEU A 172 -1.56 5.62 1.04
N ILE A 173 -2.13 4.44 1.28
CA ILE A 173 -3.55 4.17 0.95
C ILE A 173 -4.46 5.18 1.60
N ASN A 174 -4.38 5.38 2.92
CA ASN A 174 -5.25 6.33 3.61
C ASN A 174 -5.07 7.77 3.13
N LEU A 175 -3.83 8.15 2.78
CA LEU A 175 -3.55 9.48 2.26
C LEU A 175 -4.18 9.69 0.87
N LEU A 176 -4.15 8.66 0.04
CA LEU A 176 -4.78 8.68 -1.28
C LEU A 176 -6.31 8.65 -1.17
N ASP A 177 -6.86 7.87 -0.24
CA ASP A 177 -8.31 7.83 0.02
C ASP A 177 -8.83 9.20 0.47
N GLN A 178 -8.10 9.89 1.35
CA GLN A 178 -8.42 11.27 1.75
C GLN A 178 -8.35 12.25 0.57
N LEU A 179 -7.36 12.09 -0.32
CA LEU A 179 -7.24 12.94 -1.51
C LEU A 179 -8.39 12.72 -2.49
N VAL A 180 -8.84 11.47 -2.66
CA VAL A 180 -9.94 11.12 -3.57
C VAL A 180 -11.28 11.56 -3.00
N ALA A 181 -11.44 11.55 -1.67
CA ALA A 181 -12.66 11.99 -0.99
C ALA A 181 -12.79 13.51 -0.89
N ALA A 182 -11.70 14.26 -1.09
CA ALA A 182 -11.64 15.72 -1.02
C ALA A 182 -12.24 16.40 -2.27
#